data_af564b97df53cd9886dba02ec8cf3d38
#
_entry.id   af564b97df53cd9886dba02ec8cf3d38
#
_cell.length_a   1.000
_cell.length_b   1.000
_cell.length_c   1.000
_cell.angle_alpha   90.00
_cell.angle_beta   90.00
_cell.angle_gamma   90.00
#
_symmetry.space_group_name_H-M   'P 1'
#
loop_
_entity.id
_entity.type
_entity.pdbx_description
1 polymer ?
#
loop_
_entity_poly.entity_id
_entity_poly.type
_entity_poly.pdbx_seq_one_letter_code
_entity_poly.pdbx_strand_id
1 'polypeptide(L)'
;MSRGGVVRFIPTEAKFFELFAELSGYLTEGAKLLRGILEDPYDLDMRVEQVQAIEHKGDRATHAIITKLNQSFITPFDREDIHKLASSLDDVLDFTNAAANRLVMYKITQPPPAASELAGLIVLQCEELAQGVSLLEKNGAVMKHCEEVNRLEDEADHVSRRAIASLFDGEKDPIKLIKLKELFEVLEVATDKAEDAANVLEAIVLKSA
;
A
#
# COMPACT_ATOMS: atom_id res chain seq x y z
N MET A 1 -32.38 -36.22 -14.78
CA MET A 1 -31.03 -36.38 -14.20
C MET A 1 -30.57 -35.02 -13.74
N SER A 2 -30.75 -34.74 -12.46
CA SER A 2 -30.36 -33.46 -11.84
C SER A 2 -28.84 -33.49 -11.56
N ARG A 3 -28.09 -32.58 -12.15
CA ARG A 3 -26.66 -32.37 -11.80
C ARG A 3 -26.61 -31.59 -10.48
N GLY A 4 -26.39 -32.30 -9.38
CA GLY A 4 -26.09 -31.70 -8.09
C GLY A 4 -24.79 -30.94 -8.19
N GLY A 5 -24.85 -29.60 -8.15
CA GLY A 5 -23.69 -28.75 -8.00
C GLY A 5 -23.05 -29.02 -6.63
N VAL A 6 -21.81 -29.50 -6.62
CA VAL A 6 -21.01 -29.64 -5.40
C VAL A 6 -20.69 -28.22 -4.92
N VAL A 7 -21.39 -27.75 -3.89
CA VAL A 7 -21.03 -26.55 -3.17
C VAL A 7 -19.70 -26.84 -2.47
N ARG A 8 -18.60 -26.35 -3.02
CA ARG A 8 -17.28 -26.45 -2.41
C ARG A 8 -17.25 -25.48 -1.23
N PHE A 9 -17.41 -25.98 -0.02
CA PHE A 9 -17.20 -25.18 1.19
C PHE A 9 -15.70 -24.82 1.26
N ILE A 10 -15.37 -23.56 1.03
CA ILE A 10 -14.04 -23.03 1.30
C ILE A 10 -13.89 -22.95 2.83
N PRO A 11 -12.84 -23.53 3.42
CA PRO A 11 -12.60 -23.40 4.85
C PRO A 11 -12.59 -21.94 5.27
N THR A 12 -13.12 -21.64 6.45
CA THR A 12 -13.23 -20.25 6.96
C THR A 12 -11.88 -19.53 6.98
N GLU A 13 -10.82 -20.26 7.30
CA GLU A 13 -9.43 -19.73 7.35
C GLU A 13 -8.91 -19.34 5.96
N ALA A 14 -9.10 -20.20 4.94
CA ALA A 14 -8.68 -19.91 3.57
C ALA A 14 -9.28 -18.59 3.03
N LYS A 15 -10.51 -18.26 3.47
CA LYS A 15 -11.16 -17.02 3.05
C LYS A 15 -10.49 -15.74 3.58
N PHE A 16 -9.79 -15.78 4.74
CA PHE A 16 -9.00 -14.65 5.20
C PHE A 16 -7.81 -14.40 4.28
N PHE A 17 -7.09 -15.47 3.89
CA PHE A 17 -5.94 -15.33 2.99
C PHE A 17 -6.34 -14.83 1.61
N GLU A 18 -7.51 -15.26 1.08
CA GLU A 18 -8.05 -14.73 -0.17
C GLU A 18 -8.32 -13.21 -0.08
N LEU A 19 -8.94 -12.75 1.01
CA LEU A 19 -9.24 -11.33 1.20
C LEU A 19 -7.96 -10.49 1.38
N PHE A 20 -6.97 -11.00 2.11
CA PHE A 20 -5.67 -10.34 2.23
C PHE A 20 -4.92 -10.29 0.89
N ALA A 21 -4.97 -11.36 0.09
CA ALA A 21 -4.39 -11.36 -1.25
C ALA A 21 -5.09 -10.35 -2.18
N GLU A 22 -6.42 -10.22 -2.06
CA GLU A 22 -7.18 -9.21 -2.81
C GLU A 22 -6.77 -7.78 -2.40
N LEU A 23 -6.69 -7.49 -1.10
CA LEU A 23 -6.28 -6.19 -0.57
C LEU A 23 -4.86 -5.83 -1.02
N SER A 24 -3.89 -6.74 -0.85
CA SER A 24 -2.50 -6.51 -1.27
C SER A 24 -2.35 -6.33 -2.80
N GLY A 25 -3.23 -6.94 -3.58
CA GLY A 25 -3.33 -6.70 -5.01
C GLY A 25 -3.74 -5.26 -5.33
N TYR A 26 -4.69 -4.69 -4.58
CA TYR A 26 -5.09 -3.28 -4.74
C TYR A 26 -3.99 -2.30 -4.36
N LEU A 27 -3.17 -2.61 -3.34
CA LEU A 27 -1.99 -1.79 -3.01
C LEU A 27 -1.06 -1.66 -4.23
N THR A 28 -0.71 -2.80 -4.83
CA THR A 28 0.17 -2.83 -6.00
C THR A 28 -0.44 -2.11 -7.20
N GLU A 29 -1.76 -2.25 -7.43
CA GLU A 29 -2.47 -1.57 -8.51
C GLU A 29 -2.49 -0.06 -8.29
N GLY A 30 -2.83 0.41 -7.09
CA GLY A 30 -2.87 1.82 -6.71
C GLY A 30 -1.49 2.48 -6.84
N ALA A 31 -0.44 1.84 -6.33
CA ALA A 31 0.94 2.33 -6.42
C ALA A 31 1.41 2.46 -7.88
N LYS A 32 1.10 1.48 -8.75
CA LYS A 32 1.43 1.55 -10.19
C LYS A 32 0.69 2.69 -10.90
N LEU A 33 -0.56 2.94 -10.55
CA LEU A 33 -1.31 4.07 -11.09
C LEU A 33 -0.69 5.41 -10.66
N LEU A 34 -0.36 5.57 -9.38
CA LEU A 34 0.31 6.77 -8.86
C LEU A 34 1.64 7.00 -9.57
N ARG A 35 2.49 5.98 -9.67
CA ARG A 35 3.76 6.08 -10.40
C ARG A 35 3.55 6.53 -11.83
N GLY A 36 2.62 5.93 -12.55
CA GLY A 36 2.31 6.31 -13.93
C GLY A 36 1.83 7.76 -14.06
N ILE A 37 1.09 8.30 -13.08
CA ILE A 37 0.69 9.72 -13.05
C ILE A 37 1.92 10.62 -12.86
N LEU A 38 2.84 10.25 -11.97
CA LEU A 38 4.03 11.05 -11.68
C LEU A 38 5.06 11.01 -12.82
N GLU A 39 5.11 9.92 -13.59
CA GLU A 39 5.97 9.80 -14.77
C GLU A 39 5.42 10.60 -15.98
N ASP A 40 4.10 10.62 -16.15
CA ASP A 40 3.42 11.31 -17.25
C ASP A 40 2.09 11.91 -16.77
N PRO A 41 2.08 13.18 -16.31
CA PRO A 41 0.95 13.82 -15.64
C PRO A 41 -0.10 14.40 -16.61
N TYR A 42 -0.55 13.65 -17.61
CA TYR A 42 -1.68 14.03 -18.46
C TYR A 42 -3.01 13.59 -17.85
N ASP A 43 -4.09 14.27 -18.17
CA ASP A 43 -5.47 13.97 -17.70
C ASP A 43 -5.54 13.65 -16.18
N LEU A 44 -4.90 14.51 -15.36
CA LEU A 44 -4.70 14.29 -13.92
C LEU A 44 -6.00 13.93 -13.19
N ASP A 45 -7.09 14.67 -13.44
CA ASP A 45 -8.36 14.46 -12.74
C ASP A 45 -8.88 13.03 -12.96
N MET A 46 -8.95 12.58 -14.22
CA MET A 46 -9.41 11.23 -14.55
C MET A 46 -8.50 10.14 -13.98
N ARG A 47 -7.19 10.33 -14.02
CA ARG A 47 -6.23 9.32 -13.54
C ARG A 47 -6.18 9.25 -12.02
N VAL A 48 -6.36 10.37 -11.32
CA VAL A 48 -6.49 10.40 -9.86
C VAL A 48 -7.80 9.74 -9.42
N GLU A 49 -8.90 9.93 -10.16
CA GLU A 49 -10.15 9.18 -9.93
C GLU A 49 -9.96 7.66 -10.06
N GLN A 50 -9.04 7.19 -10.93
CA GLN A 50 -8.71 5.77 -11.02
C GLN A 50 -8.00 5.27 -9.75
N VAL A 51 -7.05 6.03 -9.20
CA VAL A 51 -6.39 5.70 -7.92
C VAL A 51 -7.44 5.64 -6.80
N GLN A 52 -8.31 6.64 -6.71
CA GLN A 52 -9.40 6.68 -5.72
C GLN A 52 -10.37 5.48 -5.87
N ALA A 53 -10.66 5.06 -7.10
CA ALA A 53 -11.50 3.89 -7.33
C ALA A 53 -10.84 2.58 -6.83
N ILE A 54 -9.50 2.49 -6.86
CA ILE A 54 -8.76 1.36 -6.30
C ILE A 54 -8.76 1.42 -4.77
N GLU A 55 -8.51 2.61 -4.17
CA GLU A 55 -8.61 2.79 -2.72
C GLU A 55 -10.00 2.39 -2.21
N HIS A 56 -11.09 2.83 -2.83
CA HIS A 56 -12.44 2.36 -2.47
C HIS A 56 -12.64 0.84 -2.60
N LYS A 57 -11.85 0.12 -3.44
CA LYS A 57 -11.85 -1.35 -3.46
C LYS A 57 -11.08 -1.90 -2.26
N GLY A 58 -9.96 -1.29 -1.90
CA GLY A 58 -9.18 -1.60 -0.70
C GLY A 58 -10.03 -1.49 0.57
N ASP A 59 -10.68 -0.34 0.78
CA ASP A 59 -11.63 -0.10 1.86
C ASP A 59 -12.67 -1.23 2.00
N ARG A 60 -13.27 -1.65 0.88
CA ARG A 60 -14.25 -2.73 0.90
C ARG A 60 -13.63 -4.08 1.27
N ALA A 61 -12.41 -4.35 0.81
CA ALA A 61 -11.69 -5.58 1.16
C ALA A 61 -11.33 -5.58 2.66
N THR A 62 -10.82 -4.47 3.18
CA THR A 62 -10.53 -4.26 4.62
C THR A 62 -11.79 -4.44 5.46
N HIS A 63 -12.89 -3.80 5.07
CA HIS A 63 -14.19 -3.97 5.74
C HIS A 63 -14.68 -5.43 5.70
N ALA A 64 -14.47 -6.15 4.59
CA ALA A 64 -14.83 -7.56 4.48
C ALA A 64 -14.00 -8.44 5.41
N ILE A 65 -12.68 -8.17 5.57
CA ILE A 65 -11.81 -8.85 6.54
C ILE A 65 -12.33 -8.65 7.96
N ILE A 66 -12.60 -7.40 8.36
CA ILE A 66 -13.08 -7.05 9.70
C ILE A 66 -14.47 -7.66 9.98
N THR A 67 -15.36 -7.61 9.01
CA THR A 67 -16.69 -8.23 9.13
C THR A 67 -16.58 -9.74 9.32
N LYS A 68 -15.73 -10.39 8.51
CA LYS A 68 -15.49 -11.84 8.64
C LYS A 68 -14.85 -12.18 9.99
N LEU A 69 -13.91 -11.36 10.46
CA LEU A 69 -13.29 -11.51 11.78
C LEU A 69 -14.35 -11.52 12.89
N ASN A 70 -15.29 -10.57 12.86
CA ASN A 70 -16.36 -10.47 13.85
C ASN A 70 -17.35 -11.64 13.83
N GLN A 71 -17.48 -12.33 12.69
CA GLN A 71 -18.37 -13.48 12.50
C GLN A 71 -17.68 -14.83 12.72
N SER A 72 -16.35 -14.87 12.88
CA SER A 72 -15.58 -16.11 12.97
C SER A 72 -15.20 -16.45 14.41
N PHE A 73 -15.42 -17.68 14.85
CA PHE A 73 -14.93 -18.20 16.12
C PHE A 73 -13.47 -18.68 16.03
N ILE A 74 -13.10 -19.24 14.86
CA ILE A 74 -11.76 -19.75 14.58
C ILE A 74 -11.14 -18.86 13.52
N THR A 75 -9.89 -18.43 13.74
CA THR A 75 -9.13 -17.55 12.85
C THR A 75 -7.76 -18.18 12.56
N PRO A 76 -7.14 -17.90 11.38
CA PRO A 76 -5.87 -18.53 11.00
C PRO A 76 -4.70 -18.12 11.90
N PHE A 77 -4.76 -16.93 12.51
CA PHE A 77 -3.82 -16.39 13.49
C PHE A 77 -4.55 -15.42 14.43
N ASP A 78 -3.83 -14.76 15.32
CA ASP A 78 -4.41 -13.90 16.36
C ASP A 78 -5.37 -12.84 15.78
N ARG A 79 -6.52 -12.65 16.42
CA ARG A 79 -7.57 -11.72 15.95
C ARG A 79 -7.09 -10.26 15.91
N GLU A 80 -6.26 -9.87 16.89
CA GLU A 80 -5.70 -8.52 16.92
C GLU A 80 -4.71 -8.31 15.76
N ASP A 81 -3.95 -9.34 15.40
CA ASP A 81 -3.00 -9.28 14.30
C ASP A 81 -3.73 -9.25 12.93
N ILE A 82 -4.85 -9.98 12.79
CA ILE A 82 -5.71 -9.86 11.59
C ILE A 82 -6.20 -8.42 11.43
N HIS A 83 -6.67 -7.80 12.51
CA HIS A 83 -7.15 -6.41 12.46
C HIS A 83 -6.02 -5.44 12.12
N LYS A 84 -4.86 -5.58 12.80
CA LYS A 84 -3.69 -4.72 12.58
C LYS A 84 -3.19 -4.83 11.12
N LEU A 85 -3.05 -6.07 10.61
CA LEU A 85 -2.57 -6.27 9.24
C LEU A 85 -3.54 -5.64 8.22
N ALA A 86 -4.85 -5.85 8.39
CA ALA A 86 -5.84 -5.25 7.49
C ALA A 86 -5.74 -3.72 7.49
N SER A 87 -5.67 -3.10 8.68
CA SER A 87 -5.57 -1.64 8.80
C SER A 87 -4.24 -1.09 8.28
N SER A 88 -3.10 -1.77 8.54
CA SER A 88 -1.79 -1.29 8.05
C SER A 88 -1.69 -1.37 6.53
N LEU A 89 -2.25 -2.41 5.91
CA LEU A 89 -2.31 -2.50 4.44
C LEU A 89 -3.22 -1.40 3.85
N ASP A 90 -4.34 -1.13 4.47
CA ASP A 90 -5.26 -0.06 4.09
C ASP A 90 -4.59 1.32 4.13
N ASP A 91 -3.86 1.62 5.22
CA ASP A 91 -3.10 2.86 5.39
C ASP A 91 -2.14 3.12 4.20
N VAL A 92 -1.47 2.09 3.67
CA VAL A 92 -0.58 2.23 2.50
C VAL A 92 -1.35 2.76 1.28
N LEU A 93 -2.53 2.22 1.05
CA LEU A 93 -3.38 2.61 -0.09
C LEU A 93 -3.97 4.00 0.11
N ASP A 94 -4.36 4.34 1.33
CA ASP A 94 -4.85 5.67 1.72
C ASP A 94 -3.81 6.75 1.43
N PHE A 95 -2.56 6.55 1.85
CA PHE A 95 -1.49 7.52 1.60
C PHE A 95 -1.07 7.55 0.14
N THR A 96 -1.15 6.44 -0.60
CA THR A 96 -1.00 6.40 -2.06
C THR A 96 -2.05 7.25 -2.75
N ASN A 97 -3.31 7.14 -2.36
CA ASN A 97 -4.42 7.97 -2.85
C ASN A 97 -4.25 9.44 -2.42
N ALA A 98 -3.82 9.70 -1.18
CA ALA A 98 -3.55 11.05 -0.70
C ALA A 98 -2.46 11.74 -1.53
N ALA A 99 -1.39 11.02 -1.93
CA ALA A 99 -0.35 11.55 -2.80
C ALA A 99 -0.89 11.90 -4.19
N ALA A 100 -1.71 11.04 -4.80
CA ALA A 100 -2.36 11.32 -6.07
C ALA A 100 -3.26 12.57 -5.99
N ASN A 101 -4.07 12.69 -4.92
CA ASN A 101 -4.94 13.84 -4.71
C ASN A 101 -4.17 15.18 -4.52
N ARG A 102 -2.93 15.16 -3.96
CA ARG A 102 -2.09 16.37 -3.87
C ARG A 102 -1.79 16.97 -5.24
N LEU A 103 -1.61 16.14 -6.27
CA LEU A 103 -1.32 16.60 -7.64
C LEU A 103 -2.46 17.47 -8.18
N VAL A 104 -3.72 17.02 -8.03
CA VAL A 104 -4.91 17.78 -8.45
C VAL A 104 -5.14 18.98 -7.54
N MET A 105 -5.16 18.79 -6.22
CA MET A 105 -5.42 19.83 -5.23
C MET A 105 -4.48 21.01 -5.38
N TYR A 106 -3.20 20.74 -5.60
CA TYR A 106 -2.16 21.77 -5.72
C TYR A 106 -1.86 22.17 -7.16
N LYS A 107 -2.53 21.55 -8.15
CA LYS A 107 -2.31 21.75 -9.58
C LYS A 107 -0.85 21.55 -9.97
N ILE A 108 -0.26 20.45 -9.51
CA ILE A 108 1.11 20.06 -9.82
C ILE A 108 1.10 19.33 -11.17
N THR A 109 1.38 20.05 -12.24
CA THR A 109 1.41 19.52 -13.61
C THR A 109 2.80 19.05 -14.06
N GLN A 110 3.81 19.37 -13.28
CA GLN A 110 5.21 18.97 -13.52
C GLN A 110 5.83 18.50 -12.20
N PRO A 111 5.53 17.27 -11.76
CA PRO A 111 6.14 16.71 -10.57
C PRO A 111 7.65 16.55 -10.77
N PRO A 112 8.47 16.77 -9.72
CA PRO A 112 9.90 16.56 -9.80
C PRO A 112 10.23 15.07 -10.02
N PRO A 113 11.37 14.73 -10.69
CA PRO A 113 11.76 13.33 -10.92
C PRO A 113 11.85 12.48 -9.64
N ALA A 114 12.27 13.08 -8.52
CA ALA A 114 12.31 12.39 -7.24
C ALA A 114 10.93 11.91 -6.75
N ALA A 115 9.84 12.55 -7.15
CA ALA A 115 8.49 12.08 -6.82
C ALA A 115 8.18 10.76 -7.56
N SER A 116 8.59 10.62 -8.82
CA SER A 116 8.46 9.37 -9.58
C SER A 116 9.37 8.26 -9.02
N GLU A 117 10.57 8.64 -8.53
CA GLU A 117 11.50 7.72 -7.86
C GLU A 117 10.86 7.15 -6.59
N LEU A 118 10.30 7.99 -5.72
CA LEU A 118 9.57 7.57 -4.51
C LEU A 118 8.38 6.67 -4.84
N ALA A 119 7.57 7.04 -5.84
CA ALA A 119 6.45 6.18 -6.26
C ALA A 119 6.93 4.83 -6.81
N GLY A 120 8.10 4.78 -7.43
CA GLY A 120 8.74 3.53 -7.83
C GLY A 120 9.07 2.63 -6.63
N LEU A 121 9.59 3.22 -5.55
CA LEU A 121 9.87 2.50 -4.29
C LEU A 121 8.59 2.01 -3.61
N ILE A 122 7.52 2.82 -3.59
CA ILE A 122 6.20 2.39 -3.11
C ILE A 122 5.69 1.17 -3.89
N VAL A 123 5.84 1.15 -5.23
CA VAL A 123 5.45 -0.02 -6.04
C VAL A 123 6.21 -1.26 -5.60
N LEU A 124 7.54 -1.17 -5.42
CA LEU A 124 8.37 -2.30 -5.00
C LEU A 124 7.97 -2.80 -3.60
N GLN A 125 7.75 -1.89 -2.65
CA GLN A 125 7.29 -2.25 -1.31
C GLN A 125 5.92 -2.96 -1.35
N CYS A 126 4.96 -2.47 -2.15
CA CYS A 126 3.65 -3.10 -2.32
C CYS A 126 3.77 -4.50 -2.94
N GLU A 127 4.68 -4.70 -3.90
CA GLU A 127 4.95 -6.01 -4.49
C GLU A 127 5.54 -6.98 -3.46
N GLU A 128 6.49 -6.53 -2.64
CA GLU A 128 7.07 -7.32 -1.55
C GLU A 128 6.02 -7.66 -0.47
N LEU A 129 5.19 -6.71 -0.05
CA LEU A 129 4.08 -6.96 0.87
C LEU A 129 3.10 -8.00 0.31
N ALA A 130 2.74 -7.92 -0.97
CA ALA A 130 1.85 -8.88 -1.61
C ALA A 130 2.47 -10.30 -1.63
N GLN A 131 3.78 -10.42 -1.85
CA GLN A 131 4.49 -11.69 -1.75
C GLN A 131 4.49 -12.22 -0.30
N GLY A 132 4.83 -11.38 0.68
CA GLY A 132 4.80 -11.74 2.10
C GLY A 132 3.42 -12.24 2.55
N VAL A 133 2.36 -11.51 2.19
CA VAL A 133 0.95 -11.90 2.45
C VAL A 133 0.62 -13.25 1.82
N SER A 134 1.02 -13.50 0.58
CA SER A 134 0.74 -14.76 -0.13
C SER A 134 1.41 -15.99 0.50
N LEU A 135 2.46 -15.77 1.27
CA LEU A 135 3.24 -16.81 1.94
C LEU A 135 2.75 -17.12 3.36
N LEU A 136 1.92 -16.28 3.96
CA LEU A 136 1.38 -16.49 5.31
C LEU A 136 0.65 -17.84 5.45
N GLU A 137 -0.20 -18.19 4.48
CA GLU A 137 -0.95 -19.46 4.49
C GLU A 137 -0.03 -20.70 4.47
N LYS A 138 1.16 -20.55 3.87
CA LYS A 138 2.08 -21.67 3.59
C LYS A 138 3.25 -21.75 4.58
N ASN A 139 3.27 -20.89 5.61
CA ASN A 139 4.44 -20.72 6.49
C ASN A 139 5.74 -20.54 5.70
N GLY A 140 5.70 -19.76 4.62
CA GLY A 140 6.82 -19.53 3.72
C GLY A 140 7.81 -18.50 4.26
N ALA A 141 8.77 -18.13 3.44
CA ALA A 141 9.84 -17.18 3.79
C ALA A 141 9.36 -15.73 3.80
N VAL A 142 8.37 -15.40 4.66
CA VAL A 142 7.79 -14.04 4.78
C VAL A 142 8.86 -13.02 5.20
N MET A 143 9.75 -13.40 6.14
CA MET A 143 10.76 -12.50 6.72
C MET A 143 11.62 -11.79 5.70
N LYS A 144 12.06 -12.47 4.65
CA LYS A 144 12.90 -11.87 3.61
C LYS A 144 12.17 -10.74 2.84
N HIS A 145 10.84 -10.84 2.73
CA HIS A 145 10.02 -9.79 2.08
C HIS A 145 9.87 -8.59 3.02
N CYS A 146 9.73 -8.82 4.34
CA CYS A 146 9.74 -7.76 5.35
C CYS A 146 11.09 -7.02 5.37
N GLU A 147 12.22 -7.75 5.36
CA GLU A 147 13.57 -7.17 5.28
C GLU A 147 13.74 -6.30 4.02
N GLU A 148 13.21 -6.74 2.87
CA GLU A 148 13.30 -5.96 1.63
C GLU A 148 12.40 -4.71 1.67
N VAL A 149 11.20 -4.77 2.29
CA VAL A 149 10.35 -3.58 2.50
C VAL A 149 11.10 -2.54 3.34
N ASN A 150 11.74 -2.95 4.44
CA ASN A 150 12.51 -2.05 5.30
C ASN A 150 13.70 -1.43 4.55
N ARG A 151 14.43 -2.22 3.75
CA ARG A 151 15.52 -1.70 2.91
C ARG A 151 15.02 -0.65 1.89
N LEU A 152 13.84 -0.87 1.32
CA LEU A 152 13.23 0.06 0.36
C LEU A 152 12.75 1.36 1.04
N GLU A 153 12.31 1.27 2.30
CA GLU A 153 11.97 2.44 3.12
C GLU A 153 13.23 3.29 3.40
N ASP A 154 14.32 2.69 3.87
CA ASP A 154 15.61 3.39 4.05
C ASP A 154 16.05 4.14 2.77
N GLU A 155 15.85 3.53 1.60
CA GLU A 155 16.15 4.14 0.30
C GLU A 155 15.22 5.32 0.00
N ALA A 156 13.91 5.18 0.27
CA ALA A 156 12.91 6.23 0.10
C ALA A 156 13.19 7.45 0.99
N ASP A 157 13.53 7.23 2.24
CA ASP A 157 13.97 8.22 3.20
C ASP A 157 15.15 9.06 2.67
N HIS A 158 16.14 8.39 2.08
CA HIS A 158 17.28 9.07 1.47
C HIS A 158 16.89 9.89 0.24
N VAL A 159 15.95 9.41 -0.59
CA VAL A 159 15.44 10.15 -1.75
C VAL A 159 14.64 11.36 -1.30
N SER A 160 13.73 11.21 -0.33
CA SER A 160 12.88 12.27 0.21
C SER A 160 13.73 13.39 0.81
N ARG A 161 14.68 13.07 1.69
CA ARG A 161 15.56 14.06 2.33
C ARG A 161 16.40 14.85 1.32
N ARG A 162 16.96 14.19 0.30
CA ARG A 162 17.71 14.86 -0.78
C ARG A 162 16.81 15.77 -1.61
N ALA A 163 15.61 15.31 -1.95
CA ALA A 163 14.65 16.08 -2.73
C ALA A 163 14.20 17.34 -1.99
N ILE A 164 13.86 17.22 -0.71
CA ILE A 164 13.47 18.35 0.15
C ILE A 164 14.63 19.35 0.29
N ALA A 165 15.85 18.89 0.57
CA ALA A 165 17.02 19.76 0.66
C ALA A 165 17.24 20.56 -0.64
N SER A 166 17.16 19.87 -1.79
CA SER A 166 17.27 20.49 -3.13
C SER A 166 16.21 21.55 -3.39
N LEU A 167 14.98 21.36 -2.88
CA LEU A 167 13.91 22.34 -2.98
C LEU A 167 14.27 23.64 -2.23
N PHE A 168 14.77 23.53 -1.00
CA PHE A 168 15.13 24.70 -0.20
C PHE A 168 16.32 25.46 -0.77
N ASP A 169 17.23 24.79 -1.47
CA ASP A 169 18.39 25.41 -2.11
C ASP A 169 18.01 26.10 -3.43
N GLY A 170 17.09 25.52 -4.21
CA GLY A 170 16.86 25.92 -5.61
C GLY A 170 15.56 26.67 -5.87
N GLU A 171 14.45 26.36 -5.20
CA GLU A 171 13.14 26.96 -5.47
C GLU A 171 13.01 28.34 -4.86
N LYS A 172 12.55 29.31 -5.65
CA LYS A 172 12.38 30.70 -5.24
C LYS A 172 10.92 31.08 -4.98
N ASP A 173 9.97 30.32 -5.53
CA ASP A 173 8.55 30.51 -5.27
C ASP A 173 8.15 29.77 -3.98
N PRO A 174 7.83 30.49 -2.89
CA PRO A 174 7.48 29.86 -1.62
C PRO A 174 6.21 29.00 -1.71
N ILE A 175 5.27 29.34 -2.59
CA ILE A 175 4.03 28.54 -2.76
C ILE A 175 4.36 27.21 -3.44
N LYS A 176 5.21 27.25 -4.48
CA LYS A 176 5.65 26.04 -5.16
C LYS A 176 6.50 25.16 -4.25
N LEU A 177 7.39 25.75 -3.44
CA LEU A 177 8.18 25.05 -2.43
C LEU A 177 7.28 24.28 -1.45
N ILE A 178 6.25 24.94 -0.88
CA ILE A 178 5.32 24.32 0.06
C ILE A 178 4.58 23.14 -0.61
N LYS A 179 4.03 23.34 -1.82
CA LYS A 179 3.30 22.29 -2.55
C LYS A 179 4.15 21.04 -2.80
N LEU A 180 5.40 21.25 -3.26
CA LEU A 180 6.30 20.15 -3.57
C LEU A 180 6.82 19.46 -2.30
N LYS A 181 7.09 20.24 -1.23
CA LYS A 181 7.45 19.67 0.07
C LYS A 181 6.34 18.75 0.59
N GLU A 182 5.10 19.20 0.59
CA GLU A 182 3.96 18.37 1.02
C GLU A 182 3.73 17.13 0.12
N LEU A 183 4.07 17.23 -1.17
CA LEU A 183 4.03 16.06 -2.05
C LEU A 183 5.09 15.03 -1.63
N PHE A 184 6.32 15.46 -1.36
CA PHE A 184 7.38 14.54 -0.90
C PHE A 184 7.06 13.92 0.46
N GLU A 185 6.54 14.72 1.40
CA GLU A 185 6.15 14.23 2.73
C GLU A 185 5.05 13.17 2.67
N VAL A 186 4.02 13.35 1.82
CA VAL A 186 2.97 12.33 1.70
C VAL A 186 3.45 11.06 1.00
N LEU A 187 4.40 11.15 0.06
CA LEU A 187 5.02 9.99 -0.57
C LEU A 187 5.89 9.20 0.42
N GLU A 188 6.67 9.90 1.24
CA GLU A 188 7.46 9.29 2.31
C GLU A 188 6.56 8.61 3.35
N VAL A 189 5.49 9.26 3.81
CA VAL A 189 4.53 8.60 4.72
C VAL A 189 3.93 7.34 4.10
N ALA A 190 3.72 7.28 2.79
CA ALA A 190 3.26 6.05 2.14
C ALA A 190 4.30 4.91 2.22
N THR A 191 5.61 5.22 2.14
CA THR A 191 6.69 4.23 2.33
C THR A 191 6.81 3.78 3.77
N ASP A 192 6.65 4.68 4.76
CA ASP A 192 6.59 4.35 6.20
C ASP A 192 5.42 3.41 6.52
N LYS A 193 4.26 3.65 5.90
CA LYS A 193 3.09 2.79 6.08
C LYS A 193 3.30 1.38 5.52
N ALA A 194 4.08 1.25 4.45
CA ALA A 194 4.47 -0.07 3.94
C ALA A 194 5.41 -0.79 4.92
N GLU A 195 6.34 -0.08 5.56
CA GLU A 195 7.17 -0.62 6.64
C GLU A 195 6.32 -1.03 7.85
N ASP A 196 5.37 -0.19 8.30
CA ASP A 196 4.42 -0.53 9.38
C ASP A 196 3.70 -1.86 9.09
N ALA A 197 3.24 -2.07 7.84
CA ALA A 197 2.59 -3.31 7.43
C ALA A 197 3.55 -4.51 7.43
N ALA A 198 4.81 -4.33 7.02
CA ALA A 198 5.84 -5.36 7.07
C ALA A 198 6.16 -5.75 8.53
N ASN A 199 6.24 -4.79 9.44
CA ASN A 199 6.45 -5.02 10.88
C ASN A 199 5.31 -5.85 11.49
N VAL A 200 4.06 -5.64 11.04
CA VAL A 200 2.93 -6.48 11.46
C VAL A 200 3.04 -7.90 10.91
N LEU A 201 3.44 -8.07 9.64
CA LEU A 201 3.69 -9.39 9.03
C LEU A 201 4.78 -10.15 9.78
N GLU A 202 5.89 -9.50 10.11
CA GLU A 202 6.97 -10.06 10.92
C GLU A 202 6.47 -10.54 12.27
N ALA A 203 5.70 -9.71 12.99
CA ALA A 203 5.14 -10.07 14.29
C ALA A 203 4.23 -11.30 14.23
N ILE A 204 3.42 -11.45 13.16
CA ILE A 204 2.57 -12.62 12.94
C ILE A 204 3.41 -13.89 12.79
N VAL A 205 4.47 -13.84 11.98
CA VAL A 205 5.36 -14.99 11.74
C VAL A 205 6.08 -15.40 13.00
N LEU A 206 6.65 -14.44 13.75
CA LEU A 206 7.37 -14.72 15.00
C LEU A 206 6.48 -15.32 16.09
N LYS A 207 5.18 -14.97 16.14
CA LYS A 207 4.23 -15.58 17.07
C LYS A 207 3.80 -17.00 16.66
N SER A 208 3.95 -17.34 15.38
CA SER A 208 3.52 -18.61 14.80
C SER A 208 4.65 -19.66 14.76
N ALA A 209 5.90 -19.27 15.05
CA ALA A 209 7.10 -20.10 15.07
C ALA A 209 7.29 -20.79 16.41
#